data_538b272f2a1580122b2c7096a6edc19f
#
_entry.id   538b272f2a1580122b2c7096a6edc19f
#
_cell.length_a   1.000
_cell.length_b   1.000
_cell.length_c   1.000
_cell.angle_alpha   90.00
_cell.angle_beta   90.00
_cell.angle_gamma   90.00
#
_symmetry.space_group_name_H-M   'P 1'
#
loop_
_entity.id
_entity.type
_entity.pdbx_description
1 polymer ?
#
loop_
_entity_poly.entity_id
_entity_poly.type
_entity_poly.pdbx_seq_one_letter_code
_entity_poly.pdbx_strand_id
1 'polypeptide(L)'
;MAFPIAQRWLLAALILAGVASAVSGSIDPYFLDVVMGVGVSVVLASSLNLINGFTGQFSLGHAGFMALGAYTSAMLSTVVAPRLGWSPALLQWVFFPFSLLVGGLLAAAAGLAVGAP
;
A
#
# COMPACT_ATOMS: atom_id res chain seq x y z
N MET A 1 7.14 -29.88 -15.00
CA MET A 1 7.89 -28.71 -14.49
C MET A 1 7.39 -28.41 -13.08
N ALA A 2 8.18 -28.72 -12.04
CA ALA A 2 7.79 -28.45 -10.67
C ALA A 2 8.06 -26.96 -10.40
N PHE A 3 6.99 -26.20 -10.14
CA PHE A 3 7.15 -24.81 -9.72
C PHE A 3 7.97 -24.75 -8.43
N PRO A 4 8.98 -23.86 -8.33
CA PRO A 4 9.75 -23.68 -7.12
C PRO A 4 8.81 -23.37 -5.93
N ILE A 5 9.15 -23.84 -4.75
CA ILE A 5 8.33 -23.75 -3.53
C ILE A 5 7.82 -22.31 -3.31
N ALA A 6 8.64 -21.30 -3.59
CA ALA A 6 8.27 -19.89 -3.50
C ALA A 6 7.10 -19.51 -4.43
N GLN A 7 7.06 -20.05 -5.66
CA GLN A 7 5.96 -19.78 -6.60
C GLN A 7 4.65 -20.41 -6.15
N ARG A 8 4.69 -21.58 -5.51
CA ARG A 8 3.48 -22.23 -4.98
C ARG A 8 2.84 -21.41 -3.87
N TRP A 9 3.65 -20.84 -2.99
CA TRP A 9 3.17 -19.94 -1.93
C TRP A 9 2.64 -18.62 -2.47
N LEU A 10 3.26 -18.05 -3.50
CA LEU A 10 2.76 -16.85 -4.19
C LEU A 10 1.41 -17.12 -4.87
N LEU A 11 1.28 -18.25 -5.56
CA LEU A 11 0.00 -18.63 -6.18
C LEU A 11 -1.09 -18.86 -5.13
N ALA A 12 -0.77 -19.53 -4.02
CA ALA A 12 -1.71 -19.72 -2.91
C ALA A 12 -2.15 -18.38 -2.30
N ALA A 13 -1.22 -17.45 -2.10
CA ALA A 13 -1.52 -16.11 -1.60
C ALA A 13 -2.40 -15.31 -2.57
N LEU A 14 -2.13 -15.39 -3.88
CA LEU A 14 -2.95 -14.74 -4.91
C LEU A 14 -4.37 -15.32 -4.99
N ILE A 15 -4.51 -16.65 -4.89
CA ILE A 15 -5.82 -17.32 -4.87
C ILE A 15 -6.59 -16.91 -3.61
N LEU A 16 -5.94 -16.90 -2.45
CA LEU A 16 -6.53 -16.45 -1.18
C LEU A 16 -6.99 -15.00 -1.25
N ALA A 17 -6.17 -14.10 -1.81
CA ALA A 17 -6.53 -12.70 -2.01
C ALA A 17 -7.70 -12.54 -2.98
N GLY A 18 -7.74 -13.33 -4.07
CA GLY A 18 -8.86 -13.35 -5.02
C GLY A 18 -10.16 -13.83 -4.40
N VAL A 19 -10.12 -14.91 -3.61
CA VAL A 19 -11.29 -15.41 -2.87
C VAL A 19 -11.76 -14.40 -1.82
N ALA A 20 -10.86 -13.82 -1.06
CA ALA A 20 -11.17 -12.77 -0.09
C ALA A 20 -11.84 -11.55 -0.75
N SER A 21 -11.32 -11.14 -1.92
CA SER A 21 -11.92 -10.07 -2.72
C SER A 21 -13.32 -10.41 -3.23
N ALA A 22 -13.55 -11.63 -3.67
CA ALA A 22 -14.87 -12.06 -4.15
C ALA A 22 -15.92 -12.12 -3.03
N VAL A 23 -15.51 -12.47 -1.81
CA VAL A 23 -16.38 -12.58 -0.63
C VAL A 23 -16.56 -11.23 0.06
N SER A 24 -15.71 -10.24 -0.23
CA SER A 24 -15.72 -8.93 0.44
C SER A 24 -17.06 -8.18 0.34
N GLY A 25 -17.82 -8.40 -0.75
CA GLY A 25 -19.15 -7.80 -0.92
C GLY A 25 -20.22 -8.30 0.06
N SER A 26 -19.98 -9.42 0.74
CA SER A 26 -20.92 -10.03 1.71
C SER A 26 -20.49 -9.82 3.16
N ILE A 27 -19.34 -9.16 3.39
CA ILE A 27 -18.75 -8.93 4.71
C ILE A 27 -19.08 -7.51 5.17
N ASP A 28 -19.32 -7.36 6.47
CA ASP A 28 -19.52 -6.06 7.08
C ASP A 28 -18.34 -5.11 6.78
N PRO A 29 -18.58 -3.89 6.28
CA PRO A 29 -17.54 -2.92 5.96
C PRO A 29 -16.55 -2.66 7.10
N TYR A 30 -17.04 -2.65 8.34
CA TYR A 30 -16.20 -2.47 9.52
C TYR A 30 -15.17 -3.60 9.68
N PHE A 31 -15.60 -4.83 9.47
CA PHE A 31 -14.70 -5.98 9.56
C PHE A 31 -13.63 -5.95 8.46
N LEU A 32 -14.01 -5.52 7.26
CA LEU A 32 -13.07 -5.32 6.14
C LEU A 32 -12.01 -4.26 6.47
N ASP A 33 -12.40 -3.14 7.05
CA ASP A 33 -11.48 -2.08 7.46
C ASP A 33 -10.46 -2.57 8.50
N VAL A 34 -10.92 -3.35 9.48
CA VAL A 34 -10.05 -3.95 10.49
C VAL A 34 -9.05 -4.92 9.85
N VAL A 35 -9.51 -5.80 8.97
CA VAL A 35 -8.65 -6.79 8.27
C VAL A 35 -7.63 -6.08 7.39
N MET A 36 -8.02 -5.05 6.65
CA MET A 36 -7.09 -4.25 5.85
C MET A 36 -6.04 -3.55 6.73
N GLY A 37 -6.46 -2.96 7.85
CA GLY A 37 -5.57 -2.33 8.82
C GLY A 37 -4.53 -3.30 9.39
N VAL A 38 -4.94 -4.52 9.71
CA VAL A 38 -4.03 -5.60 10.14
C VAL A 38 -3.07 -5.97 9.03
N GLY A 39 -3.56 -6.13 7.78
CA GLY A 39 -2.72 -6.45 6.63
C GLY A 39 -1.63 -5.40 6.39
N VAL A 40 -2.00 -4.12 6.41
CA VAL A 40 -1.06 -3.00 6.29
C VAL A 40 -0.02 -3.03 7.42
N SER A 41 -0.47 -3.28 8.65
CA SER A 41 0.42 -3.36 9.83
C SER A 41 1.44 -4.49 9.71
N VAL A 42 1.03 -5.65 9.19
CA VAL A 42 1.93 -6.80 8.95
C VAL A 42 2.99 -6.47 7.90
N VAL A 43 2.59 -5.82 6.80
CA VAL A 43 3.52 -5.40 5.73
C VAL A 43 4.54 -4.39 6.29
N LEU A 44 4.08 -3.41 7.06
CA LEU A 44 4.94 -2.41 7.70
C LEU A 44 5.92 -3.04 8.69
N ALA A 45 5.45 -3.93 9.56
CA ALA A 45 6.29 -4.63 10.53
C ALA A 45 7.35 -5.50 9.83
N SER A 46 6.97 -6.20 8.76
CA SER A 46 7.88 -7.01 7.95
C SER A 46 8.94 -6.15 7.25
N SER A 47 8.53 -5.01 6.68
CA SER A 47 9.43 -4.06 6.04
C SER A 47 10.41 -3.45 7.04
N LEU A 48 9.93 -3.06 8.21
CA LEU A 48 10.78 -2.51 9.27
C LEU A 48 11.79 -3.56 9.79
N ASN A 49 11.35 -4.80 9.94
CA ASN A 49 12.22 -5.90 10.37
C ASN A 49 13.32 -6.19 9.33
N LEU A 50 12.97 -6.11 8.04
CA LEU A 50 13.94 -6.27 6.96
C LEU A 50 15.02 -5.16 7.00
N ILE A 51 14.61 -3.90 7.16
CA ILE A 51 15.52 -2.76 7.24
C ILE A 51 16.41 -2.89 8.48
N ASN A 52 15.85 -3.09 9.65
CA ASN A 52 16.62 -3.23 10.90
C ASN A 52 17.55 -4.45 10.87
N GLY A 53 17.12 -5.56 10.26
CA GLY A 53 17.93 -6.78 10.17
C GLY A 53 19.13 -6.65 9.23
N PHE A 54 18.99 -5.95 8.10
CA PHE A 54 20.07 -5.80 7.12
C PHE A 54 20.96 -4.59 7.39
N THR A 55 20.42 -3.46 7.81
CA THR A 55 21.20 -2.23 8.00
C THR A 55 21.64 -2.00 9.43
N GLY A 56 21.04 -2.69 10.41
CA GLY A 56 21.32 -2.49 11.83
C GLY A 56 20.95 -1.09 12.34
N GLN A 57 20.27 -0.28 11.53
CA GLN A 57 19.89 1.09 11.87
C GLN A 57 18.40 1.15 12.23
N PHE A 58 18.12 1.80 13.34
CA PHE A 58 16.76 2.05 13.79
C PHE A 58 16.14 3.17 12.94
N SER A 59 15.25 2.81 12.01
CA SER A 59 14.61 3.80 11.13
C SER A 59 13.37 4.39 11.80
N LEU A 60 13.53 5.51 12.51
CA LEU A 60 12.41 6.31 13.02
C LEU A 60 11.65 7.05 11.90
N GLY A 61 12.27 7.23 10.73
CA GLY A 61 11.68 7.92 9.59
C GLY A 61 10.63 7.12 8.81
N HIS A 62 10.60 5.79 8.97
CA HIS A 62 9.72 4.92 8.18
C HIS A 62 8.23 5.30 8.27
N ALA A 63 7.74 5.58 9.46
CA ALA A 63 6.37 6.03 9.70
C ALA A 63 6.08 7.42 9.09
N GLY A 64 7.07 8.33 9.11
CA GLY A 64 6.95 9.66 8.51
C GLY A 64 6.82 9.60 6.98
N PHE A 65 7.64 8.80 6.32
CA PHE A 65 7.56 8.64 4.86
C PHE A 65 6.26 7.94 4.43
N MET A 66 5.79 6.98 5.20
CA MET A 66 4.49 6.36 5.00
C MET A 66 3.35 7.37 5.14
N ALA A 67 3.39 8.21 6.18
CA ALA A 67 2.39 9.25 6.39
C ALA A 67 2.36 10.24 5.22
N LEU A 68 3.53 10.71 4.74
CA LEU A 68 3.62 11.59 3.56
C LEU A 68 2.99 10.96 2.32
N GLY A 69 3.32 9.71 2.03
CA GLY A 69 2.74 8.99 0.90
C GLY A 69 1.22 8.82 1.02
N ALA A 70 0.74 8.41 2.19
CA ALA A 70 -0.68 8.21 2.45
C ALA A 70 -1.48 9.51 2.38
N TYR A 71 -1.01 10.58 2.99
CA TYR A 71 -1.67 11.89 2.93
C TYR A 71 -1.72 12.45 1.51
N THR A 72 -0.64 12.33 0.76
CA THR A 72 -0.60 12.79 -0.62
C THR A 72 -1.59 12.01 -1.49
N SER A 73 -1.60 10.70 -1.39
CA SER A 73 -2.52 9.85 -2.13
C SER A 73 -3.98 10.11 -1.73
N ALA A 74 -4.26 10.26 -0.44
CA ALA A 74 -5.59 10.59 0.06
C ALA A 74 -6.06 11.96 -0.43
N MET A 75 -5.21 12.98 -0.39
CA MET A 75 -5.55 14.34 -0.84
C MET A 75 -5.84 14.36 -2.34
N LEU A 76 -5.06 13.66 -3.14
CA LEU A 76 -5.31 13.53 -4.57
C LEU A 76 -6.64 12.83 -4.84
N SER A 77 -6.92 11.72 -4.19
CA SER A 77 -8.13 10.93 -4.45
C SER A 77 -9.41 11.54 -3.90
N THR A 78 -9.34 12.27 -2.77
CA THR A 78 -10.55 12.84 -2.13
C THR A 78 -10.84 14.28 -2.50
N VAL A 79 -9.81 15.08 -2.79
CA VAL A 79 -9.97 16.51 -3.07
C VAL A 79 -9.80 16.84 -4.57
N VAL A 80 -8.77 16.30 -5.19
CA VAL A 80 -8.44 16.65 -6.59
C VAL A 80 -9.31 15.85 -7.56
N ALA A 81 -9.47 14.56 -7.34
CA ALA A 81 -10.20 13.69 -8.24
C ALA A 81 -11.67 14.09 -8.45
N PRO A 82 -12.47 14.46 -7.43
CA PRO A 82 -13.85 14.90 -7.62
C PRO A 82 -13.96 16.22 -8.42
N ARG A 83 -12.96 17.10 -8.31
CA ARG A 83 -12.95 18.38 -9.06
C ARG A 83 -12.73 18.21 -10.56
N LEU A 84 -12.16 17.09 -10.98
CA LEU A 84 -11.95 16.77 -12.39
C LEU A 84 -13.20 16.27 -13.10
N GLY A 85 -14.30 16.02 -12.36
CA GLY A 85 -15.59 15.61 -12.95
C GLY A 85 -15.56 14.24 -13.63
N TRP A 86 -14.60 13.38 -13.30
CA TRP A 86 -14.44 12.06 -13.90
C TRP A 86 -15.50 11.09 -13.39
N SER A 87 -15.86 10.12 -14.23
CA SER A 87 -16.79 9.08 -13.81
C SER A 87 -16.22 8.26 -12.66
N PRO A 88 -17.08 7.76 -11.74
CA PRO A 88 -16.61 6.96 -10.59
C PRO A 88 -15.73 5.77 -10.97
N ALA A 89 -15.99 5.13 -12.11
CA ALA A 89 -15.21 4.01 -12.61
C ALA A 89 -13.79 4.45 -13.04
N LEU A 90 -13.65 5.54 -13.78
CA LEU A 90 -12.33 6.08 -14.17
C LEU A 90 -11.54 6.54 -12.96
N LEU A 91 -12.21 7.12 -11.96
CA LEU A 91 -11.60 7.55 -10.71
C LEU A 91 -10.98 6.36 -9.98
N GLN A 92 -11.69 5.25 -9.89
CA GLN A 92 -11.28 4.08 -9.13
C GLN A 92 -10.18 3.29 -9.83
N TRP A 93 -10.29 3.07 -11.14
CA TRP A 93 -9.36 2.20 -11.86
C TRP A 93 -8.09 2.89 -12.37
N VAL A 94 -8.15 4.16 -12.67
CA VAL A 94 -7.02 4.90 -13.26
C VAL A 94 -6.41 5.88 -12.27
N PHE A 95 -7.25 6.68 -11.62
CA PHE A 95 -6.77 7.76 -10.76
C PHE A 95 -6.22 7.25 -9.43
N PHE A 96 -6.80 6.21 -8.87
CA PHE A 96 -6.32 5.63 -7.61
C PHE A 96 -4.90 5.08 -7.72
N PRO A 97 -4.55 4.20 -8.71
CA PRO A 97 -3.17 3.79 -8.89
C PRO A 97 -2.21 4.95 -9.17
N PHE A 98 -2.68 5.95 -9.93
CA PHE A 98 -1.89 7.16 -10.20
C PHE A 98 -1.59 7.94 -8.91
N SER A 99 -2.58 8.13 -8.04
CA SER A 99 -2.39 8.81 -6.75
C SER A 99 -1.42 8.07 -5.82
N LEU A 100 -1.41 6.73 -5.86
CA LEU A 100 -0.45 5.91 -5.13
C LEU A 100 0.98 6.10 -5.67
N LEU A 101 1.14 6.17 -6.99
CA LEU A 101 2.45 6.42 -7.60
C LEU A 101 2.99 7.81 -7.22
N VAL A 102 2.16 8.84 -7.27
CA VAL A 102 2.55 10.20 -6.87
C VAL A 102 2.91 10.25 -5.39
N GLY A 103 2.11 9.62 -4.52
CA GLY A 103 2.40 9.51 -3.09
C GLY A 103 3.72 8.78 -2.82
N GLY A 104 3.99 7.69 -3.54
CA GLY A 104 5.24 6.94 -3.46
C GLY A 104 6.46 7.75 -3.92
N LEU A 105 6.33 8.49 -5.02
CA LEU A 105 7.40 9.37 -5.52
C LEU A 105 7.72 10.50 -4.53
N LEU A 106 6.72 11.12 -3.93
CA LEU A 106 6.93 12.16 -2.91
C LEU A 106 7.58 11.59 -1.64
N ALA A 107 7.16 10.42 -1.19
CA ALA A 107 7.80 9.74 -0.07
C ALA A 107 9.26 9.38 -0.39
N ALA A 108 9.54 8.93 -1.61
CA ALA A 108 10.90 8.63 -2.07
C ALA A 108 11.77 9.91 -2.15
N ALA A 109 11.23 11.00 -2.67
CA ALA A 109 11.93 12.29 -2.74
C ALA A 109 12.24 12.83 -1.34
N ALA A 110 11.30 12.73 -0.40
CA ALA A 110 11.53 13.09 0.99
C ALA A 110 12.61 12.21 1.64
N GLY A 111 12.58 10.90 1.36
CA GLY A 111 13.60 9.96 1.82
C GLY A 111 14.99 10.28 1.29
N LEU A 112 15.10 10.65 0.02
CA LEU A 112 16.37 11.10 -0.57
C LEU A 112 16.86 12.41 0.03
N ALA A 113 15.96 13.37 0.26
CA ALA A 113 16.31 14.67 0.85
C ALA A 113 16.85 14.55 2.29
N VAL A 114 16.33 13.59 3.05
CA VAL A 114 16.76 13.34 4.44
C VAL A 114 17.99 12.42 4.48
N GLY A 115 18.10 11.49 3.53
CA GLY A 115 19.17 10.49 3.49
C GLY A 115 20.42 10.90 2.71
N ALA A 116 20.34 11.96 1.89
CA ALA A 116 21.51 12.50 1.21
C ALA A 116 22.25 13.46 2.16
N PRO A 117 23.52 13.20 2.47
CA PRO A 117 24.32 14.08 3.32
C PRO A 117 24.67 15.38 2.61
#